data_78a740caabea19ce63fb07fe016ae339
#
_entry.id   78a740caabea19ce63fb07fe016ae339
#
_cell.length_a   1.000
_cell.length_b   1.000
_cell.length_c   1.000
_cell.angle_alpha   90.00
_cell.angle_beta   90.00
_cell.angle_gamma   90.00
#
_symmetry.space_group_name_H-M   'P 1'
#
loop_
_entity.id
_entity.type
_entity.pdbx_description
1 polymer ?
#
loop_
_entity_poly.entity_id
_entity_poly.type
_entity_poly.pdbx_seq_one_letter_code
_entity_poly.pdbx_strand_id
1 'polypeptide(L)'
;NPYDDKQVYILRPCMIHGSGNKGNLNLLYNVVRKGIPWPLGAFENRRSFTSIDNLCYVVEGLLTKEVGSGIYHMGDDEALSTNELIALICRALERKPHIWKINRGLMEFCARLGTLLHLPLNAERLRKLTENYVVSNAKIKAALGIDRMPVRAEEGIVRTIKSFSNIKVNN
;
A
#
# COMPACT_ATOMS: atom_id res chain seq x y z
N ASN A 1 25.19 -29.50 -17.30
CA ASN A 1 24.46 -29.52 -16.02
C ASN A 1 22.97 -29.32 -16.33
N PRO A 2 22.04 -30.24 -15.96
CA PRO A 2 20.61 -30.15 -16.29
C PRO A 2 19.89 -28.95 -15.63
N TYR A 3 20.62 -28.08 -14.95
CA TYR A 3 20.11 -26.87 -14.28
C TYR A 3 20.56 -25.58 -14.94
N ASP A 4 21.38 -25.62 -16.00
CA ASP A 4 21.96 -24.40 -16.63
C ASP A 4 20.91 -23.57 -17.41
N ASP A 5 19.78 -24.15 -17.77
CA ASP A 5 18.71 -23.47 -18.52
C ASP A 5 17.56 -22.95 -17.64
N LYS A 6 17.66 -23.09 -16.31
CA LYS A 6 16.58 -22.66 -15.39
C LYS A 6 16.75 -21.21 -14.98
N GLN A 7 15.72 -20.41 -15.20
CA GLN A 7 15.65 -19.05 -14.69
C GLN A 7 14.99 -19.04 -13.31
N VAL A 8 15.60 -18.30 -12.37
CA VAL A 8 15.06 -18.13 -11.00
C VAL A 8 14.80 -16.66 -10.74
N TYR A 9 13.56 -16.31 -10.43
CA TYR A 9 13.13 -14.97 -10.12
C TYR A 9 12.66 -14.89 -8.67
N ILE A 10 13.25 -13.98 -7.90
CA ILE A 10 12.82 -13.66 -6.53
C ILE A 10 12.13 -12.30 -6.57
N LEU A 11 10.80 -12.29 -6.51
CA LEU A 11 10.04 -11.06 -6.41
C LEU A 11 9.90 -10.61 -4.96
N ARG A 12 10.15 -9.34 -4.70
CA ARG A 12 9.97 -8.67 -3.41
C ARG A 12 8.95 -7.53 -3.55
N PRO A 13 7.65 -7.85 -3.57
CA PRO A 13 6.61 -6.84 -3.66
C PRO A 13 6.51 -6.04 -2.36
N CYS A 14 6.11 -4.77 -2.50
CA CYS A 14 5.65 -3.95 -1.39
C CYS A 14 4.30 -4.45 -0.86
N MET A 15 3.59 -3.60 -0.13
CA MET A 15 2.25 -3.93 0.37
C MET A 15 1.29 -4.22 -0.80
N ILE A 16 0.99 -5.49 -1.01
CA ILE A 16 0.08 -5.94 -2.07
C ILE A 16 -1.36 -5.57 -1.70
N HIS A 17 -2.09 -5.04 -2.67
CA HIS A 17 -3.51 -4.76 -2.55
C HIS A 17 -4.28 -5.18 -3.80
N GLY A 18 -5.56 -5.46 -3.61
CA GLY A 18 -6.46 -5.91 -4.66
C GLY A 18 -7.83 -6.29 -4.09
N SER A 19 -8.70 -6.83 -4.92
CA SER A 19 -10.03 -7.28 -4.49
C SER A 19 -9.91 -8.33 -3.38
N GLY A 20 -10.71 -8.20 -2.32
CA GLY A 20 -10.66 -9.11 -1.17
C GLY A 20 -9.52 -8.87 -0.18
N ASN A 21 -8.74 -7.79 -0.32
CA ASN A 21 -7.65 -7.46 0.61
C ASN A 21 -8.16 -7.32 2.06
N LYS A 22 -7.50 -8.02 3.00
CA LYS A 22 -7.80 -7.98 4.45
C LYS A 22 -6.74 -7.22 5.26
N GLY A 23 -5.81 -6.53 4.61
CA GLY A 23 -4.69 -5.83 5.24
C GLY A 23 -5.00 -4.42 5.75
N ASN A 24 -3.93 -3.62 5.91
CA ASN A 24 -4.01 -2.25 6.46
C ASN A 24 -4.93 -1.31 5.67
N LEU A 25 -5.06 -1.49 4.35
CA LEU A 25 -5.97 -0.68 3.54
C LEU A 25 -7.43 -0.89 3.96
N ASN A 26 -7.81 -2.13 4.30
CA ASN A 26 -9.15 -2.43 4.82
C ASN A 26 -9.40 -1.82 6.20
N LEU A 27 -8.35 -1.74 7.06
CA LEU A 27 -8.46 -1.03 8.35
C LEU A 27 -8.73 0.46 8.14
N LEU A 28 -7.97 1.12 7.27
CA LEU A 28 -8.19 2.54 6.93
C LEU A 28 -9.58 2.76 6.32
N TYR A 29 -10.00 1.89 5.41
CA TYR A 29 -11.36 1.91 4.85
C TYR A 29 -12.44 1.87 5.95
N ASN A 30 -12.30 0.97 6.94
CA ASN A 30 -13.25 0.85 8.04
C ASN A 30 -13.28 2.10 8.95
N VAL A 31 -12.11 2.72 9.20
CA VAL A 31 -12.01 4.00 9.95
C VAL A 31 -12.80 5.09 9.24
N VAL A 32 -12.55 5.29 7.94
CA VAL A 32 -13.25 6.30 7.14
C VAL A 32 -14.74 6.00 7.04
N ARG A 33 -15.12 4.74 6.80
CA ARG A 33 -16.51 4.32 6.69
C ARG A 33 -17.30 4.59 7.98
N LYS A 34 -16.67 4.42 9.14
CA LYS A 34 -17.28 4.73 10.45
C LYS A 34 -17.35 6.24 10.74
N GLY A 35 -16.78 7.09 9.87
CA GLY A 35 -16.74 8.54 10.08
C GLY A 35 -15.74 8.98 11.16
N ILE A 36 -14.81 8.10 11.54
CA ILE A 36 -13.78 8.41 12.55
C ILE A 36 -12.76 9.36 11.92
N PRO A 37 -12.49 10.55 12.53
CA PRO A 37 -11.48 11.46 12.04
C PRO A 37 -10.09 10.82 12.07
N TRP A 38 -9.27 11.12 11.04
CA TRP A 38 -7.90 10.68 11.00
C TRP A 38 -6.98 11.64 11.77
N PRO A 39 -6.39 11.26 12.92
CA PRO A 39 -5.69 12.20 13.77
C PRO A 39 -4.23 12.46 13.39
N LEU A 40 -3.67 11.67 12.44
CA LEU A 40 -2.26 11.69 12.09
C LEU A 40 -1.95 12.57 10.87
N GLY A 41 -2.78 13.56 10.57
CA GLY A 41 -2.62 14.43 9.41
C GLY A 41 -1.35 15.29 9.41
N ALA A 42 -0.69 15.49 10.56
CA ALA A 42 0.58 16.17 10.65
C ALA A 42 1.79 15.31 10.26
N PHE A 43 1.59 14.00 10.08
CA PHE A 43 2.64 13.09 9.66
C PHE A 43 2.62 12.94 8.14
N GLU A 44 3.70 13.34 7.51
CA GLU A 44 3.94 13.16 6.08
C GLU A 44 4.83 11.94 5.91
N ASN A 45 4.26 10.86 5.41
CA ASN A 45 4.97 9.63 5.07
C ASN A 45 4.79 9.32 3.59
N ARG A 46 5.65 8.45 3.06
CA ARG A 46 5.56 7.92 1.70
C ARG A 46 5.72 6.43 1.74
N ARG A 47 4.81 5.72 1.08
CA ARG A 47 4.82 4.26 1.03
C ARG A 47 4.54 3.76 -0.38
N SER A 48 5.32 2.79 -0.81
CA SER A 48 5.05 2.07 -2.05
C SER A 48 4.02 0.98 -1.81
N PHE A 49 3.17 0.80 -2.78
CA PHE A 49 2.16 -0.25 -2.85
C PHE A 49 2.37 -1.08 -4.10
N THR A 50 1.76 -2.24 -4.16
CA THR A 50 1.77 -3.11 -5.33
C THR A 50 0.35 -3.53 -5.61
N SER A 51 -0.24 -3.06 -6.71
CA SER A 51 -1.53 -3.55 -7.14
C SER A 51 -1.42 -4.98 -7.64
N ILE A 52 -2.44 -5.80 -7.39
CA ILE A 52 -2.47 -7.18 -7.88
C ILE A 52 -2.40 -7.22 -9.41
N ASP A 53 -2.97 -6.22 -10.11
CA ASP A 53 -2.95 -6.12 -11.56
C ASP A 53 -1.51 -5.95 -12.07
N ASN A 54 -0.72 -5.05 -11.44
CA ASN A 54 0.70 -4.87 -11.78
C ASN A 54 1.53 -6.09 -11.41
N LEU A 55 1.21 -6.77 -10.31
CA LEU A 55 1.89 -8.00 -9.92
C LEU A 55 1.68 -9.09 -10.98
N CYS A 56 0.44 -9.32 -11.41
CA CYS A 56 0.13 -10.29 -12.45
C CYS A 56 0.85 -9.95 -13.76
N TYR A 57 0.83 -8.69 -14.18
CA TYR A 57 1.53 -8.23 -15.37
C TYR A 57 3.05 -8.51 -15.32
N VAL A 58 3.68 -8.26 -14.16
CA VAL A 58 5.11 -8.53 -13.97
C VAL A 58 5.39 -10.03 -14.01
N VAL A 59 4.58 -10.85 -13.35
CA VAL A 59 4.73 -12.32 -13.37
C VAL A 59 4.60 -12.85 -14.79
N GLU A 60 3.58 -12.40 -15.54
CA GLU A 60 3.41 -12.76 -16.95
C GLU A 60 4.64 -12.36 -17.79
N GLY A 61 5.14 -11.13 -17.62
CA GLY A 61 6.32 -10.65 -18.30
C GLY A 61 7.58 -11.48 -17.99
N LEU A 62 7.78 -11.92 -16.77
CA LEU A 62 8.90 -12.79 -16.38
C LEU A 62 8.80 -14.19 -16.98
N LEU A 63 7.59 -14.69 -17.25
CA LEU A 63 7.36 -16.00 -17.83
C LEU A 63 7.43 -16.00 -19.35
N THR A 64 7.18 -14.87 -20.01
CA THR A 64 7.03 -14.77 -21.47
C THR A 64 8.19 -14.05 -22.16
N LYS A 65 9.00 -13.29 -21.42
CA LYS A 65 10.14 -12.53 -21.97
C LYS A 65 11.47 -13.14 -21.51
N GLU A 66 12.52 -12.88 -22.27
CA GLU A 66 13.89 -13.23 -21.89
C GLU A 66 14.41 -12.26 -20.82
N VAL A 67 14.19 -12.61 -19.56
CA VAL A 67 14.64 -11.84 -18.40
C VAL A 67 15.69 -12.65 -17.64
N GLY A 68 16.79 -12.02 -17.22
CA GLY A 68 17.82 -12.70 -16.43
C GLY A 68 17.36 -13.08 -15.04
N SER A 69 17.85 -14.20 -14.51
CA SER A 69 17.64 -14.60 -13.12
C SER A 69 18.03 -13.50 -12.14
N GLY A 70 17.30 -13.35 -11.04
CA GLY A 70 17.67 -12.37 -10.02
C GLY A 70 16.58 -11.98 -9.04
N ILE A 71 16.93 -11.02 -8.19
CA ILE A 71 16.00 -10.42 -7.21
C ILE A 71 15.46 -9.13 -7.80
N TYR A 72 14.14 -9.01 -7.82
CA TYR A 72 13.40 -7.87 -8.32
C TYR A 72 12.46 -7.31 -7.24
N HIS A 73 12.73 -6.07 -6.86
CA HIS A 73 11.81 -5.32 -6.03
C HIS A 73 10.64 -4.82 -6.88
N MET A 74 9.45 -4.82 -6.29
CA MET A 74 8.24 -4.46 -7.00
C MET A 74 7.38 -3.50 -6.19
N GLY A 75 6.91 -2.46 -6.87
CA GLY A 75 5.95 -1.48 -6.40
C GLY A 75 5.30 -0.80 -7.59
N ASP A 76 4.17 -0.17 -7.35
CA ASP A 76 3.57 0.77 -8.30
C ASP A 76 4.50 1.98 -8.47
N ASP A 77 4.32 2.76 -9.55
CA ASP A 77 5.25 3.84 -9.86
C ASP A 77 5.21 4.99 -8.85
N GLU A 78 4.06 5.23 -8.24
CA GLU A 78 3.89 6.33 -7.29
C GLU A 78 3.80 5.81 -5.84
N ALA A 79 4.60 6.42 -4.96
CA ALA A 79 4.42 6.23 -3.52
C ALA A 79 3.33 7.16 -2.99
N LEU A 80 2.46 6.65 -2.14
CA LEU A 80 1.35 7.39 -1.53
C LEU A 80 1.55 7.58 -0.03
N SER A 81 1.13 8.73 0.49
CA SER A 81 1.04 8.98 1.92
C SER A 81 -0.23 8.35 2.51
N THR A 82 -0.24 8.16 3.83
CA THR A 82 -1.46 7.72 4.53
C THR A 82 -2.57 8.77 4.40
N ASN A 83 -2.24 10.05 4.37
CA ASN A 83 -3.22 11.13 4.17
C ASN A 83 -3.85 11.06 2.77
N GLU A 84 -3.04 10.79 1.72
CA GLU A 84 -3.54 10.57 0.36
C GLU A 84 -4.45 9.33 0.30
N LEU A 85 -4.09 8.22 0.97
CA LEU A 85 -4.95 7.05 1.06
C LEU A 85 -6.30 7.36 1.71
N ILE A 86 -6.31 8.10 2.82
CA ILE A 86 -7.56 8.54 3.48
C ILE A 86 -8.40 9.40 2.52
N ALA A 87 -7.77 10.33 1.79
CA ALA A 87 -8.48 11.15 0.82
C ALA A 87 -9.07 10.32 -0.34
N LEU A 88 -8.32 9.33 -0.85
CA LEU A 88 -8.80 8.39 -1.88
C LEU A 88 -9.98 7.55 -1.38
N ILE A 89 -9.92 7.04 -0.14
CA ILE A 89 -11.01 6.29 0.46
C ILE A 89 -12.24 7.18 0.63
N CYS A 90 -12.08 8.41 1.13
CA CYS A 90 -13.18 9.35 1.28
C CYS A 90 -13.84 9.66 -0.07
N ARG A 91 -13.03 9.91 -1.12
CA ARG A 91 -13.53 10.14 -2.48
C ARG A 91 -14.32 8.93 -3.01
N ALA A 92 -13.81 7.72 -2.82
CA ALA A 92 -14.49 6.50 -3.26
C ALA A 92 -15.79 6.22 -2.50
N LEU A 93 -15.94 6.74 -1.28
CA LEU A 93 -17.15 6.65 -0.45
C LEU A 93 -18.05 7.90 -0.55
N GLU A 94 -17.71 8.85 -1.45
CA GLU A 94 -18.43 10.13 -1.60
C GLU A 94 -18.54 10.93 -0.30
N ARG A 95 -17.48 10.91 0.52
CA ARG A 95 -17.38 11.58 1.81
C ARG A 95 -16.32 12.66 1.80
N LYS A 96 -16.48 13.68 2.65
CA LYS A 96 -15.44 14.67 2.90
C LYS A 96 -14.37 14.07 3.82
N PRO A 97 -13.06 14.28 3.54
CA PRO A 97 -11.99 13.79 4.41
C PRO A 97 -11.95 14.61 5.71
N HIS A 98 -12.00 13.92 6.85
CA HIS A 98 -11.81 14.50 8.18
C HIS A 98 -10.39 14.16 8.66
N ILE A 99 -9.39 14.93 8.21
CA ILE A 99 -7.98 14.77 8.57
C ILE A 99 -7.59 15.85 9.55
N TRP A 100 -7.29 15.45 10.79
CA TRP A 100 -6.84 16.37 11.85
C TRP A 100 -5.32 16.41 11.89
N LYS A 101 -4.76 17.60 11.85
CA LYS A 101 -3.33 17.83 11.99
C LYS A 101 -2.95 18.06 13.47
N ILE A 102 -3.08 17.02 14.29
CA ILE A 102 -2.66 17.07 15.69
C ILE A 102 -1.12 17.16 15.74
N ASN A 103 -0.60 17.96 16.66
CA ASN A 103 0.84 18.13 16.84
C ASN A 103 1.54 16.78 17.04
N ARG A 104 2.66 16.57 16.32
CA ARG A 104 3.42 15.31 16.34
C ARG A 104 3.87 14.93 17.75
N GLY A 105 4.43 15.89 18.53
CA GLY A 105 4.89 15.64 19.88
C GLY A 105 3.76 15.17 20.81
N LEU A 106 2.57 15.76 20.68
CA LEU A 106 1.39 15.34 21.44
C LEU A 106 0.99 13.89 21.09
N MET A 107 0.96 13.55 19.79
CA MET A 107 0.63 12.20 19.34
C MET A 107 1.67 11.18 19.80
N GLU A 108 2.96 11.51 19.75
CA GLU A 108 4.04 10.66 20.25
C GLU A 108 3.93 10.45 21.77
N PHE A 109 3.63 11.50 22.52
CA PHE A 109 3.40 11.41 23.96
C PHE A 109 2.21 10.50 24.28
N CYS A 110 1.06 10.70 23.60
CA CYS A 110 -0.12 9.84 23.76
C CYS A 110 0.20 8.37 23.39
N ALA A 111 0.99 8.14 22.35
CA ALA A 111 1.37 6.79 21.94
C ALA A 111 2.32 6.11 22.95
N ARG A 112 3.22 6.88 23.60
CA ARG A 112 4.06 6.36 24.70
C ARG A 112 3.22 5.98 25.93
N LEU A 113 2.28 6.83 26.32
CA LEU A 113 1.30 6.49 27.37
C LEU A 113 0.47 5.26 26.98
N GLY A 114 0.04 5.19 25.72
CA GLY A 114 -0.67 4.03 25.17
C GLY A 114 0.13 2.73 25.27
N THR A 115 1.45 2.79 25.08
CA THR A 115 2.33 1.63 25.28
C THR A 115 2.35 1.19 26.74
N LEU A 116 2.44 2.12 27.68
CA LEU A 116 2.45 1.85 29.13
C LEU A 116 1.11 1.24 29.59
N LEU A 117 0.01 1.76 29.08
CA LEU A 117 -1.35 1.35 29.44
C LEU A 117 -1.93 0.22 28.55
N HIS A 118 -1.13 -0.37 27.65
CA HIS A 118 -1.54 -1.42 26.71
C HIS A 118 -2.74 -1.02 25.83
N LEU A 119 -2.86 0.25 25.48
CA LEU A 119 -3.94 0.78 24.65
C LEU A 119 -3.77 0.43 23.14
N PRO A 120 -4.85 0.47 22.35
CA PRO A 120 -4.81 0.20 20.90
C PRO A 120 -3.86 1.11 20.12
N LEU A 121 -3.71 2.38 20.51
CA LEU A 121 -2.72 3.30 19.95
C LEU A 121 -1.48 3.27 20.86
N ASN A 122 -0.40 2.69 20.37
CA ASN A 122 0.90 2.63 21.03
C ASN A 122 2.02 3.13 20.11
N ALA A 123 3.24 3.30 20.67
CA ALA A 123 4.37 3.84 19.93
C ALA A 123 4.76 3.01 18.71
N GLU A 124 4.66 1.68 18.78
CA GLU A 124 4.97 0.79 17.65
C GLU A 124 3.96 0.97 16.50
N ARG A 125 2.67 1.03 16.82
CA ARG A 125 1.62 1.25 15.82
C ARG A 125 1.71 2.64 15.20
N LEU A 126 1.98 3.68 16.02
CA LEU A 126 2.21 5.02 15.52
C LEU A 126 3.36 5.03 14.52
N ARG A 127 4.51 4.43 14.88
CA ARG A 127 5.66 4.30 13.98
C ARG A 127 5.28 3.60 12.68
N LYS A 128 4.62 2.44 12.75
CA LYS A 128 4.18 1.68 11.56
C LYS A 128 3.22 2.45 10.65
N LEU A 129 2.42 3.38 11.21
CA LEU A 129 1.50 4.20 10.43
C LEU A 129 2.17 5.43 9.81
N THR A 130 3.30 5.89 10.37
CA THR A 130 3.93 7.16 10.00
C THR A 130 5.30 7.01 9.35
N GLU A 131 5.90 5.81 9.34
CA GLU A 131 7.20 5.56 8.72
C GLU A 131 7.14 5.60 7.18
N ASN A 132 8.25 6.01 6.59
CA ASN A 132 8.46 5.91 5.15
C ASN A 132 8.86 4.49 4.76
N TYR A 133 8.29 4.00 3.67
CA TYR A 133 8.68 2.74 3.05
C TYR A 133 8.53 2.84 1.52
N VAL A 134 9.58 3.32 0.87
CA VAL A 134 9.60 3.51 -0.59
C VAL A 134 10.60 2.55 -1.21
N VAL A 135 10.15 1.86 -2.24
CA VAL A 135 10.93 0.85 -2.96
C VAL A 135 10.96 1.22 -4.44
N SER A 136 12.13 1.10 -5.05
CA SER A 136 12.30 1.33 -6.48
C SER A 136 11.91 0.09 -7.28
N ASN A 137 11.09 0.28 -8.31
CA ASN A 137 10.73 -0.73 -9.31
C ASN A 137 11.55 -0.61 -10.60
N ALA A 138 12.58 0.25 -10.62
CA ALA A 138 13.36 0.56 -11.83
C ALA A 138 13.98 -0.68 -12.44
N LYS A 139 14.54 -1.60 -11.64
CA LYS A 139 15.18 -2.82 -12.12
C LYS A 139 14.23 -3.74 -12.86
N ILE A 140 13.01 -3.96 -12.31
CA ILE A 140 12.02 -4.83 -12.96
C ILE A 140 11.45 -4.16 -14.23
N LYS A 141 11.23 -2.85 -14.22
CA LYS A 141 10.82 -2.11 -15.43
C LYS A 141 11.86 -2.21 -16.54
N ALA A 142 13.13 -1.99 -16.24
CA ALA A 142 14.20 -2.14 -17.19
C ALA A 142 14.30 -3.56 -17.76
N ALA A 143 14.16 -4.58 -16.89
CA ALA A 143 14.18 -5.99 -17.29
C ALA A 143 13.00 -6.37 -18.22
N LEU A 144 11.83 -5.77 -18.02
CA LEU A 144 10.67 -5.99 -18.87
C LEU A 144 10.59 -5.09 -20.09
N GLY A 145 11.49 -4.09 -20.22
CA GLY A 145 11.49 -3.10 -21.31
C GLY A 145 10.27 -2.17 -21.27
N ILE A 146 9.88 -1.74 -20.07
CA ILE A 146 8.74 -0.83 -19.88
C ILE A 146 9.15 0.43 -19.10
N ASP A 147 8.53 1.55 -19.43
CA ASP A 147 8.75 2.83 -18.73
C ASP A 147 7.83 3.01 -17.53
N ARG A 148 6.63 2.44 -17.58
CA ARG A 148 5.61 2.59 -16.54
C ARG A 148 4.88 1.28 -16.28
N MET A 149 4.41 1.12 -15.04
CA MET A 149 3.47 0.05 -14.70
C MET A 149 2.10 0.30 -15.36
N PRO A 150 1.39 -0.76 -15.79
CA PRO A 150 0.09 -0.64 -16.48
C PRO A 150 -0.97 0.10 -15.66
N VAL A 151 -0.95 -0.07 -14.35
CA VAL A 151 -1.94 0.53 -13.44
C VAL A 151 -1.25 1.52 -12.51
N ARG A 152 -1.74 2.75 -12.45
CA ARG A 152 -1.25 3.78 -11.54
C ARG A 152 -1.65 3.44 -10.09
N ALA A 153 -0.82 3.82 -9.12
CA ALA A 153 -1.05 3.53 -7.71
C ALA A 153 -2.44 4.00 -7.23
N GLU A 154 -2.82 5.23 -7.57
CA GLU A 154 -4.13 5.79 -7.22
C GLU A 154 -5.29 4.96 -7.81
N GLU A 155 -5.20 4.58 -9.07
CA GLU A 155 -6.22 3.79 -9.75
C GLU A 155 -6.37 2.40 -9.12
N GLY A 156 -5.27 1.70 -8.87
CA GLY A 156 -5.25 0.40 -8.22
C GLY A 156 -5.87 0.44 -6.81
N ILE A 157 -5.55 1.47 -6.03
CA ILE A 157 -6.13 1.70 -4.70
C ILE A 157 -7.64 1.93 -4.81
N VAL A 158 -8.11 2.78 -5.71
CA VAL A 158 -9.54 3.06 -5.89
C VAL A 158 -10.30 1.80 -6.31
N ARG A 159 -9.76 0.98 -7.22
CA ARG A 159 -10.35 -0.32 -7.60
C ARG A 159 -10.48 -1.25 -6.39
N THR A 160 -9.44 -1.34 -5.57
CA THR A 160 -9.43 -2.14 -4.34
C THR A 160 -10.49 -1.66 -3.35
N ILE A 161 -10.59 -0.34 -3.11
CA ILE A 161 -11.59 0.24 -2.20
C ILE A 161 -13.01 -0.06 -2.66
N LYS A 162 -13.30 0.10 -3.96
CA LYS A 162 -14.61 -0.21 -4.53
C LYS A 162 -14.99 -1.68 -4.33
N SER A 163 -14.03 -2.60 -4.38
CA SER A 163 -14.29 -4.02 -4.13
C SER A 163 -14.77 -4.32 -2.71
N PHE A 164 -14.35 -3.51 -1.70
CA PHE A 164 -14.81 -3.67 -0.32
C PHE A 164 -16.29 -3.34 -0.13
N SER A 165 -16.84 -2.46 -0.96
CA SER A 165 -18.26 -2.13 -0.96
C SER A 165 -19.12 -3.27 -1.53
N ASN A 166 -18.62 -3.95 -2.57
CA ASN A 166 -19.34 -5.01 -3.27
C ASN A 166 -19.37 -6.34 -2.48
N ILE A 167 -18.36 -6.60 -1.64
CA ILE A 167 -18.31 -7.85 -0.83
C ILE A 167 -19.41 -7.89 0.25
N LYS A 168 -19.98 -6.75 0.65
CA LYS A 168 -21.01 -6.67 1.69
C LYS A 168 -22.46 -6.90 1.21
N VAL A 169 -22.68 -7.00 -0.07
CA VAL A 169 -24.03 -7.22 -0.63
C VAL A 169 -24.38 -8.71 -0.64
N ASN A 170 -23.41 -9.61 -0.43
CA ASN A 170 -23.58 -11.07 -0.56
C ASN A 170 -23.47 -11.84 0.77
N ASN A 171 -23.68 -11.17 1.94
CA ASN A 171 -23.79 -11.83 3.26
C ASN A 171 -25.07 -11.43 3.97
#